data_4c047367193cc3161c6931eeabd84824
#
_entry.id   4c047367193cc3161c6931eeabd84824
#
_cell.length_a   1.000
_cell.length_b   1.000
_cell.length_c   1.000
_cell.angle_alpha   90.00
_cell.angle_beta   90.00
_cell.angle_gamma   90.00
#
_symmetry.space_group_name_H-M   'P 1'
#
loop_
_entity.id
_entity.type
_entity.pdbx_description
1 polymer ?
#
loop_
_entity_poly.entity_id
_entity_poly.type
_entity_poly.pdbx_seq_one_letter_code
_entity_poly.pdbx_strand_id
1 'polypeptide(L)'
;ADLATRRLVGYVEDLIYTPSLDYTAAFSKDWRTSLAISSAIGQAQAIRAGAGIGILHTFMAHSDPNLKSVLPELTLGRAYWTVMHEDIRNLRRMAVVSEFLSEIAARDRAVLAGKSSG
;
A
#
# COMPACT_ATOMS: atom_id res chain seq x y z
N ALA A 1 -4.28 -14.78 -17.12
CA ALA A 1 -4.04 -15.60 -15.91
C ALA A 1 -5.29 -15.50 -15.03
N ASP A 2 -5.83 -16.63 -14.65
CA ASP A 2 -7.02 -16.68 -13.81
C ASP A 2 -6.59 -16.41 -12.34
N LEU A 3 -6.74 -15.16 -11.90
CA LEU A 3 -6.44 -14.75 -10.54
C LEU A 3 -7.31 -15.45 -9.51
N ALA A 4 -8.55 -15.80 -9.86
CA ALA A 4 -9.48 -16.43 -8.95
C ALA A 4 -9.02 -17.82 -8.46
N THR A 5 -8.12 -18.46 -9.20
CA THR A 5 -7.54 -19.76 -8.82
C THR A 5 -6.32 -19.64 -7.90
N ARG A 6 -5.80 -18.42 -7.69
CA ARG A 6 -4.61 -18.19 -6.87
C ARG A 6 -4.99 -17.79 -5.46
N ARG A 7 -4.16 -18.19 -4.48
CA ARG A 7 -4.33 -17.75 -3.10
C ARG A 7 -4.05 -16.26 -2.97
N LEU A 8 -5.01 -15.53 -2.39
CA LEU A 8 -4.91 -14.11 -2.14
C LEU A 8 -4.50 -13.86 -0.69
N VAL A 9 -3.45 -13.11 -0.51
CA VAL A 9 -3.10 -12.46 0.76
C VAL A 9 -3.69 -11.05 0.73
N GLY A 10 -4.62 -10.77 1.63
CA GLY A 10 -5.36 -9.52 1.63
C GLY A 10 -5.66 -9.01 3.03
N TYR A 11 -6.44 -7.93 3.12
CA TYR A 11 -6.88 -7.39 4.39
C TYR A 11 -7.99 -8.25 5.03
N VAL A 12 -8.12 -8.13 6.33
CA VAL A 12 -9.26 -8.65 7.07
C VAL A 12 -10.49 -7.83 6.67
N GLU A 13 -11.50 -8.47 6.08
CA GLU A 13 -12.68 -7.78 5.51
C GLU A 13 -13.40 -6.92 6.54
N ASP A 14 -13.57 -7.40 7.76
CA ASP A 14 -14.22 -6.66 8.85
C ASP A 14 -13.48 -5.38 9.27
N LEU A 15 -12.22 -5.23 8.88
CA LEU A 15 -11.40 -4.04 9.16
C LEU A 15 -11.35 -3.06 7.98
N ILE A 16 -12.00 -3.39 6.85
CA ILE A 16 -12.12 -2.49 5.70
C ILE A 16 -13.26 -1.52 5.96
N TYR A 17 -12.95 -0.37 6.52
CA TYR A 17 -13.94 0.65 6.89
C TYR A 17 -14.27 1.65 5.77
N THR A 18 -13.55 1.59 4.65
CA THR A 18 -13.86 2.41 3.46
C THR A 18 -13.67 1.59 2.19
N PRO A 19 -14.52 1.81 1.14
CA PRO A 19 -14.36 1.12 -0.15
C PRO A 19 -12.99 1.34 -0.80
N SER A 20 -12.33 2.45 -0.50
CA SER A 20 -11.00 2.76 -1.04
C SER A 20 -9.88 1.85 -0.52
N LEU A 21 -10.12 1.10 0.56
CA LEU A 21 -9.20 0.11 1.11
C LEU A 21 -9.45 -1.30 0.55
N ASP A 22 -10.57 -1.50 -0.12
CA ASP A 22 -10.86 -2.75 -0.81
C ASP A 22 -10.15 -2.80 -2.17
N TYR A 23 -8.85 -3.05 -2.14
CA TYR A 23 -8.05 -3.16 -3.35
C TYR A 23 -8.41 -4.36 -4.21
N THR A 24 -8.91 -5.41 -3.60
CA THR A 24 -9.24 -6.67 -4.27
C THR A 24 -10.43 -6.49 -5.21
N ALA A 25 -11.47 -5.80 -4.77
CA ALA A 25 -12.65 -5.53 -5.58
C ALA A 25 -12.35 -4.73 -6.86
N ALA A 26 -11.27 -3.94 -6.85
CA ALA A 26 -10.84 -3.20 -8.03
C ALA A 26 -10.27 -4.09 -9.14
N PHE A 27 -9.78 -5.29 -8.81
CA PHE A 27 -9.21 -6.23 -9.78
C PHE A 27 -10.16 -7.36 -10.11
N SER A 28 -10.85 -7.92 -9.14
CA SER A 28 -11.82 -9.00 -9.35
C SER A 28 -12.74 -9.14 -8.15
N LYS A 29 -14.04 -9.10 -8.40
CA LYS A 29 -15.07 -9.33 -7.37
C LYS A 29 -15.11 -10.78 -6.87
N ASP A 30 -14.60 -11.71 -7.67
CA ASP A 30 -14.63 -13.13 -7.36
C ASP A 30 -13.36 -13.63 -6.66
N TRP A 31 -12.33 -12.77 -6.54
CA TRP A 31 -11.08 -13.14 -5.91
C TRP A 31 -11.16 -12.95 -4.40
N ARG A 32 -11.34 -14.05 -3.71
CA ARG A 32 -11.52 -14.05 -2.26
C ARG A 32 -10.21 -14.17 -1.52
N THR A 33 -10.11 -13.45 -0.41
CA THR A 33 -8.95 -13.51 0.48
C THR A 33 -8.81 -14.90 1.09
N SER A 34 -7.68 -15.56 0.84
CA SER A 34 -7.33 -16.87 1.39
C SER A 34 -6.55 -16.75 2.71
N LEU A 35 -5.78 -15.68 2.87
CA LEU A 35 -5.04 -15.35 4.09
C LEU A 35 -5.26 -13.87 4.38
N ALA A 36 -5.97 -13.59 5.46
CA ALA A 36 -6.31 -12.23 5.87
C ALA A 36 -5.32 -11.70 6.92
N ILE A 37 -4.68 -10.58 6.61
CA ILE A 37 -3.69 -9.92 7.49
C ILE A 37 -4.00 -8.42 7.51
N SER A 38 -4.20 -7.84 8.69
CA SER A 38 -4.55 -6.42 8.87
C SER A 38 -3.40 -5.44 8.66
N SER A 39 -2.16 -5.92 8.56
CA SER A 39 -0.95 -5.10 8.40
C SER A 39 -0.37 -5.25 7.00
N ALA A 40 -0.09 -4.13 6.33
CA ALA A 40 0.58 -4.13 5.03
C ALA A 40 1.98 -4.78 5.10
N ILE A 41 2.71 -4.56 6.17
CA ILE A 41 4.02 -5.19 6.41
C ILE A 41 3.85 -6.70 6.57
N GLY A 42 2.85 -7.14 7.33
CA GLY A 42 2.52 -8.56 7.49
C GLY A 42 2.15 -9.23 6.17
N GLN A 43 1.35 -8.56 5.33
CA GLN A 43 1.02 -9.04 3.99
C GLN A 43 2.27 -9.20 3.12
N ALA A 44 3.16 -8.22 3.12
CA ALA A 44 4.42 -8.28 2.37
C ALA A 44 5.28 -9.47 2.81
N GLN A 45 5.39 -9.72 4.11
CA GLN A 45 6.14 -10.86 4.64
C GLN A 45 5.50 -12.20 4.25
N ALA A 46 4.19 -12.31 4.30
CA ALA A 46 3.48 -13.52 3.88
C ALA A 46 3.67 -13.82 2.38
N ILE A 47 3.57 -12.80 1.53
CA ILE A 47 3.79 -12.92 0.09
C ILE A 47 5.24 -13.31 -0.20
N ARG A 48 6.18 -12.67 0.47
CA ARG A 48 7.61 -13.01 0.38
C ARG A 48 7.89 -14.46 0.76
N ALA A 49 7.18 -14.97 1.76
CA ALA A 49 7.27 -16.37 2.19
C ALA A 49 6.53 -17.35 1.26
N GLY A 50 5.93 -16.88 0.17
CA GLY A 50 5.25 -17.72 -0.80
C GLY A 50 3.81 -18.11 -0.43
N ALA A 51 3.17 -17.39 0.50
CA ALA A 51 1.79 -17.68 0.90
C ALA A 51 0.76 -17.45 -0.19
N GLY A 52 1.06 -16.58 -1.16
CA GLY A 52 0.15 -16.28 -2.25
C GLY A 52 0.52 -14.99 -3.00
N ILE A 53 -0.44 -14.43 -3.68
CA ILE A 53 -0.36 -13.15 -4.39
C ILE A 53 -1.10 -12.09 -3.57
N GLY A 54 -0.69 -10.86 -3.61
CA GLY A 54 -1.36 -9.76 -2.95
C GLY A 54 -1.11 -8.43 -3.63
N ILE A 55 -1.78 -7.40 -3.13
CA ILE A 55 -1.65 -6.02 -3.60
C ILE A 55 -0.85 -5.26 -2.56
N LEU A 56 0.34 -4.82 -2.92
CA LEU A 56 1.24 -4.11 -2.04
C LEU A 56 1.51 -2.69 -2.56
N HIS A 57 1.92 -1.82 -1.66
CA HIS A 57 2.46 -0.52 -2.04
C HIS A 57 3.72 -0.72 -2.89
N THR A 58 3.82 0.00 -3.99
CA THR A 58 4.93 -0.14 -4.94
C THR A 58 6.29 0.08 -4.31
N PHE A 59 6.42 1.05 -3.40
CA PHE A 59 7.67 1.33 -2.70
C PHE A 59 8.13 0.16 -1.80
N MET A 60 7.19 -0.64 -1.27
CA MET A 60 7.53 -1.84 -0.49
C MET A 60 7.93 -3.00 -1.39
N ALA A 61 7.21 -3.17 -2.51
CA ALA A 61 7.43 -4.30 -3.41
C ALA A 61 8.69 -4.14 -4.26
N HIS A 62 8.96 -2.93 -4.77
CA HIS A 62 10.10 -2.69 -5.66
C HIS A 62 11.46 -2.76 -4.95
N SER A 63 11.50 -2.52 -3.65
CA SER A 63 12.73 -2.62 -2.86
C SER A 63 13.10 -4.05 -2.47
N ASP A 64 12.20 -5.02 -2.67
CA ASP A 64 12.42 -6.42 -2.28
C ASP A 64 12.69 -7.29 -3.52
N PRO A 65 13.92 -7.82 -3.69
CA PRO A 65 14.28 -8.66 -4.83
C PRO A 65 13.56 -10.03 -4.85
N ASN A 66 12.94 -10.44 -3.73
CA ASN A 66 12.17 -11.68 -3.65
C ASN A 66 10.71 -11.52 -4.07
N LEU A 67 10.28 -10.31 -4.35
CA LEU A 67 8.93 -10.01 -4.84
C LEU A 67 8.96 -9.72 -6.34
N LYS A 68 7.96 -10.23 -7.06
CA LYS A 68 7.80 -10.02 -8.49
C LYS A 68 6.40 -9.52 -8.80
N SER A 69 6.31 -8.47 -9.60
CA SER A 69 5.03 -8.04 -10.15
C SER A 69 4.51 -9.06 -11.16
N VAL A 70 3.27 -9.50 -10.98
CA VAL A 70 2.61 -10.47 -11.86
C VAL A 70 1.67 -9.81 -12.88
N LEU A 71 1.22 -8.60 -12.60
CA LEU A 71 0.35 -7.79 -13.47
C LEU A 71 0.81 -6.33 -13.44
N PRO A 72 1.95 -6.01 -14.05
CA PRO A 72 2.55 -4.67 -13.96
C PRO A 72 1.70 -3.57 -14.60
N GLU A 73 0.82 -3.93 -15.53
CA GLU A 73 -0.13 -3.02 -16.18
C GLU A 73 -1.29 -2.61 -15.28
N LEU A 74 -1.58 -3.38 -14.23
CA LEU A 74 -2.66 -3.10 -13.29
C LEU A 74 -2.10 -2.41 -12.04
N THR A 75 -2.36 -1.12 -11.94
CA THR A 75 -1.95 -0.31 -10.80
C THR A 75 -3.12 0.51 -10.25
N LEU A 76 -3.11 0.71 -8.93
CA LEU A 76 -4.06 1.57 -8.23
C LEU A 76 -3.33 2.79 -7.68
N GLY A 77 -3.70 3.97 -8.16
CA GLY A 77 -3.19 5.23 -7.59
C GLY A 77 -3.79 5.48 -6.22
N ARG A 78 -2.93 5.82 -5.25
CA ARG A 78 -3.34 6.25 -3.91
C ARG A 78 -2.52 7.46 -3.49
N ALA A 79 -3.13 8.32 -2.70
CA ALA A 79 -2.48 9.48 -2.12
C ALA A 79 -2.35 9.31 -0.61
N TYR A 80 -1.22 9.76 -0.08
CA TYR A 80 -1.04 9.92 1.37
C TYR A 80 -1.37 11.35 1.75
N TRP A 81 -2.02 11.52 2.89
CA TRP A 81 -2.49 12.81 3.37
C TRP A 81 -1.95 13.06 4.77
N THR A 82 -1.42 14.23 4.99
CA THR A 82 -1.16 14.73 6.34
C THR A 82 -2.43 15.38 6.85
N VAL A 83 -2.96 14.89 7.95
CA VAL A 83 -4.19 15.40 8.57
C VAL A 83 -3.87 15.93 9.96
N MET A 84 -4.35 17.10 10.29
CA MET A 84 -4.22 17.71 11.61
C MET A 84 -5.46 18.50 11.96
N HIS A 85 -5.73 18.63 13.27
CA HIS A 85 -6.84 19.42 13.75
C HIS A 85 -6.62 20.91 13.47
N GLU A 86 -7.66 21.61 13.08
CA GLU A 86 -7.58 23.03 12.70
C GLU A 86 -7.01 23.90 13.82
N ASP A 87 -7.39 23.65 15.07
CA ASP A 87 -6.96 24.42 16.25
C ASP A 87 -5.45 24.36 16.51
N ILE A 88 -4.77 23.28 16.06
CA ILE A 88 -3.34 23.09 16.26
C ILE A 88 -2.50 23.40 15.03
N ARG A 89 -3.13 23.66 13.89
CA ARG A 89 -2.41 23.90 12.62
C ARG A 89 -1.46 25.08 12.66
N ASN A 90 -1.81 26.11 13.42
CA ASN A 90 -1.01 27.34 13.53
C ASN A 90 0.08 27.28 14.62
N LEU A 91 0.17 26.16 15.35
CA LEU A 91 1.23 25.99 16.35
C LEU A 91 2.57 25.75 15.65
N ARG A 92 3.60 26.48 16.09
CA ARG A 92 4.95 26.38 15.50
C ARG A 92 5.47 24.95 15.43
N ARG A 93 5.27 24.15 16.48
CA ARG A 93 5.68 22.74 16.51
C ARG A 93 5.01 21.91 15.42
N MET A 94 3.74 22.21 15.11
CA MET A 94 3.01 21.51 14.05
C MET A 94 3.49 21.95 12.66
N ALA A 95 3.76 23.23 12.49
CA ALA A 95 4.32 23.76 11.25
C ALA A 95 5.69 23.13 10.93
N VAL A 96 6.58 23.01 11.93
CA VAL A 96 7.91 22.38 11.76
C VAL A 96 7.77 20.91 11.36
N VAL A 97 6.92 20.14 12.02
CA VAL A 97 6.71 18.72 11.66
C VAL A 97 6.09 18.58 10.27
N SER A 98 5.08 19.39 9.95
CA SER A 98 4.42 19.37 8.64
C SER A 98 5.39 19.71 7.50
N GLU A 99 6.24 20.72 7.69
CA GLU A 99 7.28 21.11 6.74
C GLU A 99 8.30 19.98 6.54
N PHE A 100 8.78 19.38 7.63
CA PHE A 100 9.68 18.23 7.59
C PHE A 100 9.09 17.04 6.80
N LEU A 101 7.84 16.68 7.07
CA LEU A 101 7.16 15.61 6.34
C LEU A 101 7.01 15.94 4.86
N SER A 102 6.70 17.19 4.53
CA SER A 102 6.59 17.66 3.15
C SER A 102 7.92 17.59 2.40
N GLU A 103 9.01 17.97 3.07
CA GLU A 103 10.37 17.87 2.51
C GLU A 103 10.78 16.43 2.25
N ILE A 104 10.52 15.52 3.19
CA ILE A 104 10.78 14.08 3.00
C ILE A 104 9.96 13.53 1.85
N ALA A 105 8.67 13.84 1.79
CA ALA A 105 7.80 13.37 0.71
C ALA A 105 8.24 13.89 -0.67
N ALA A 106 8.71 15.13 -0.74
CA ALA A 106 9.26 15.70 -1.97
C ALA A 106 10.59 15.04 -2.38
N ARG A 107 11.48 14.82 -1.41
CA ARG A 107 12.76 14.16 -1.63
C ARG A 107 12.61 12.73 -2.12
N ASP A 108 11.71 11.99 -1.50
CA ASP A 108 11.53 10.56 -1.74
C ASP A 108 10.36 10.25 -2.69
N ARG A 109 9.90 11.26 -3.43
CA ARG A 109 8.75 11.15 -4.37
C ARG A 109 8.92 9.99 -5.34
N ALA A 110 10.10 9.78 -5.90
CA ALA A 110 10.36 8.70 -6.84
C ALA A 110 10.20 7.33 -6.17
N VAL A 111 10.72 7.17 -4.96
CA VAL A 111 10.60 5.93 -4.17
C VAL A 111 9.14 5.66 -3.84
N LEU A 112 8.41 6.67 -3.36
CA LEU A 112 6.98 6.54 -3.04
C LEU A 112 6.14 6.18 -4.27
N ALA A 113 6.54 6.64 -5.46
CA ALA A 113 5.92 6.27 -6.73
C ALA A 113 6.38 4.90 -7.27
N GLY A 114 7.21 4.16 -6.53
CA GLY A 114 7.72 2.84 -6.93
C GLY A 114 8.78 2.89 -8.03
N LYS A 115 9.45 4.01 -8.22
CA LYS A 115 10.61 4.12 -9.11
C LYS A 115 11.87 3.81 -8.32
N SER A 116 12.74 2.97 -8.87
CA SER A 116 14.07 2.76 -8.28
C SER A 116 14.78 4.08 -8.15
N SER A 117 15.36 4.35 -6.98
CA SER A 117 16.39 5.39 -6.88
C SER A 117 17.56 4.91 -7.71
N GLY A 118 17.73 5.49 -8.90
CA GLY A 118 18.89 5.24 -9.73
C GLY A 118 20.16 5.73 -9.06
#